data_3fcdae8e5caa3dfdb6dece45d0111e84
#
_entry.id   3fcdae8e5caa3dfdb6dece45d0111e84
#
_cell.length_a   1.000
_cell.length_b   1.000
_cell.length_c   1.000
_cell.angle_alpha   90.00
_cell.angle_beta   90.00
_cell.angle_gamma   90.00
#
_symmetry.space_group_name_H-M   'P 1'
#
loop_
_entity.id
_entity.type
_entity.pdbx_description
1 polymer ?
#
loop_
_entity_poly.entity_id
_entity_poly.type
_entity_poly.pdbx_seq_one_letter_code
_entity_poly.pdbx_strand_id
1 'polypeptide(L)'
;MNIFDELKARGLVFQTTDEAALSKALTEDMVSYYVGYDPTADSLHLGNLVLILTMKRLQMAGHKPYALVGGATGLIGDPSFKDSERSLQTKDTVTKWSGKIRSQLERFLDFENGENKAEMTNNYNWFENLTFIDFLRDVGKHFTVNYMISKDSVKSRMESGISCLLYTSDA
;
A
#
# COMPACT_ATOMS: atom_id res chain seq x y z
N MET A 1 11.96 -23.19 -12.57
CA MET A 1 12.27 -21.90 -11.95
C MET A 1 11.01 -21.50 -11.21
N ASN A 2 11.08 -21.31 -9.92
CA ASN A 2 9.92 -20.87 -9.14
C ASN A 2 9.65 -19.37 -9.38
N ILE A 3 8.48 -18.86 -8.96
CA ILE A 3 8.11 -17.46 -9.20
C ILE A 3 9.08 -16.47 -8.55
N PHE A 4 9.63 -16.81 -7.37
CA PHE A 4 10.59 -15.94 -6.68
C PHE A 4 11.88 -15.78 -7.49
N ASP A 5 12.42 -16.88 -8.04
CA ASP A 5 13.61 -16.85 -8.90
C ASP A 5 13.35 -16.03 -10.17
N GLU A 6 12.15 -16.14 -10.77
CA GLU A 6 11.76 -15.33 -11.91
C GLU A 6 11.77 -13.84 -11.58
N LEU A 7 11.17 -13.45 -10.44
CA LEU A 7 11.15 -12.06 -9.99
C LEU A 7 12.56 -11.51 -9.74
N LYS A 8 13.44 -12.30 -9.14
CA LYS A 8 14.87 -11.93 -8.96
C LYS A 8 15.59 -11.75 -10.29
N ALA A 9 15.44 -12.70 -11.21
CA ALA A 9 16.08 -12.63 -12.53
C ALA A 9 15.62 -11.41 -13.35
N ARG A 10 14.42 -10.89 -13.07
CA ARG A 10 13.89 -9.66 -13.69
C ARG A 10 14.28 -8.37 -12.96
N GLY A 11 14.99 -8.45 -11.84
CA GLY A 11 15.32 -7.28 -11.01
C GLY A 11 14.11 -6.68 -10.29
N LEU A 12 13.06 -7.47 -10.06
CA LEU A 12 11.83 -7.02 -9.37
C LEU A 12 11.88 -7.24 -7.86
N VAL A 13 12.96 -7.82 -7.33
CA VAL A 13 13.20 -8.00 -5.89
C VAL A 13 14.34 -7.09 -5.49
N PHE A 14 14.04 -6.04 -4.72
CA PHE A 14 15.04 -5.12 -4.20
C PHE A 14 15.54 -5.56 -2.82
N GLN A 15 14.62 -5.88 -1.92
CA GLN A 15 14.91 -6.26 -0.54
C GLN A 15 13.84 -7.22 -0.02
N THR A 16 14.25 -8.13 0.86
CA THR A 16 13.37 -9.05 1.58
C THR A 16 13.76 -9.09 3.04
N THR A 17 12.81 -9.40 3.91
CA THR A 17 13.08 -9.65 5.34
C THR A 17 13.72 -11.01 5.56
N ASP A 18 13.26 -12.03 4.84
CA ASP A 18 13.80 -13.39 4.83
C ASP A 18 13.57 -14.01 3.45
N GLU A 19 14.65 -14.11 2.67
CA GLU A 19 14.61 -14.60 1.30
C GLU A 19 14.27 -16.09 1.23
N ALA A 20 14.82 -16.89 2.13
CA ALA A 20 14.62 -18.34 2.13
C ALA A 20 13.17 -18.69 2.51
N ALA A 21 12.64 -18.04 3.54
CA ALA A 21 11.26 -18.22 3.97
C ALA A 21 10.26 -17.78 2.90
N LEU A 22 10.52 -16.63 2.24
CA LEU A 22 9.66 -16.12 1.17
C LEU A 22 9.67 -17.04 -0.05
N SER A 23 10.86 -17.47 -0.50
CA SER A 23 10.99 -18.40 -1.63
C SER A 23 10.27 -19.73 -1.35
N LYS A 24 10.38 -20.25 -0.14
CA LYS A 24 9.69 -21.47 0.28
C LYS A 24 8.17 -21.28 0.25
N ALA A 25 7.67 -20.22 0.89
CA ALA A 25 6.23 -19.94 0.95
C ALA A 25 5.62 -19.79 -0.46
N LEU A 26 6.28 -19.06 -1.36
CA LEU A 26 5.86 -18.88 -2.76
C LEU A 26 5.98 -20.16 -3.63
N THR A 27 6.59 -21.22 -3.10
CA THR A 27 6.72 -22.51 -3.81
C THR A 27 5.73 -23.55 -3.29
N GLU A 28 5.48 -23.56 -1.97
CA GLU A 28 4.72 -24.61 -1.31
C GLU A 28 3.24 -24.26 -1.08
N ASP A 29 2.94 -22.96 -0.95
CA ASP A 29 1.62 -22.49 -0.54
C ASP A 29 1.04 -21.41 -1.48
N MET A 30 -0.30 -21.27 -1.44
CA MET A 30 -0.95 -20.07 -1.97
C MET A 30 -0.77 -18.91 -0.99
N VAL A 31 0.10 -17.99 -1.33
CA VAL A 31 0.38 -16.80 -0.50
C VAL A 31 -0.59 -15.67 -0.85
N SER A 32 -1.23 -15.09 0.17
CA SER A 32 -1.92 -13.82 0.04
C SER A 32 -0.94 -12.67 0.14
N TYR A 33 -1.01 -11.71 -0.77
CA TYR A 33 -0.13 -10.54 -0.80
C TYR A 33 -0.91 -9.28 -1.20
N TYR A 34 -0.41 -8.13 -0.84
CA TYR A 34 -1.04 -6.86 -1.22
C TYR A 34 -0.04 -5.89 -1.84
N VAL A 35 -0.58 -4.98 -2.65
CA VAL A 35 0.12 -3.80 -3.15
C VAL A 35 -0.78 -2.58 -2.97
N GLY A 36 -0.20 -1.51 -2.39
CA GLY A 36 -0.90 -0.25 -2.13
C GLY A 36 -0.89 0.69 -3.34
N TYR A 37 -2.03 1.32 -3.59
CA TYR A 37 -2.23 2.34 -4.62
C TYR A 37 -2.91 3.56 -4.00
N ASP A 38 -2.17 4.65 -3.83
CA ASP A 38 -2.74 5.89 -3.33
C ASP A 38 -3.53 6.62 -4.41
N PRO A 39 -4.79 6.98 -4.14
CA PRO A 39 -5.63 7.72 -5.08
C PRO A 39 -5.24 9.21 -5.07
N THR A 40 -4.08 9.53 -5.63
CA THR A 40 -3.53 10.88 -5.73
C THR A 40 -3.85 11.59 -7.04
N ALA A 41 -4.45 10.86 -7.96
CA ALA A 41 -4.95 11.32 -9.25
C ALA A 41 -6.04 10.36 -9.75
N ASP A 42 -6.70 10.72 -10.83
CA ASP A 42 -7.75 9.91 -11.44
C ASP A 42 -7.23 8.75 -12.31
N SER A 43 -5.92 8.56 -12.37
CA SER A 43 -5.25 7.54 -13.17
C SER A 43 -3.94 7.12 -12.50
N LEU A 44 -3.63 5.84 -12.61
CA LEU A 44 -2.31 5.29 -12.32
C LEU A 44 -1.32 5.70 -13.41
N HIS A 45 -0.05 5.86 -13.06
CA HIS A 45 1.03 6.21 -13.97
C HIS A 45 1.91 5.00 -14.33
N LEU A 46 2.83 5.18 -15.25
CA LEU A 46 3.71 4.10 -15.74
C LEU A 46 4.51 3.41 -14.63
N GLY A 47 4.91 4.13 -13.58
CA GLY A 47 5.59 3.54 -12.42
C GLY A 47 4.74 2.49 -11.69
N ASN A 48 3.42 2.67 -11.64
CA ASN A 48 2.51 1.67 -11.06
C ASN A 48 2.41 0.42 -11.93
N LEU A 49 2.66 0.50 -13.24
CA LEU A 49 2.56 -0.65 -14.14
C LEU A 49 3.53 -1.77 -13.75
N VAL A 50 4.72 -1.43 -13.27
CA VAL A 50 5.70 -2.44 -12.79
C VAL A 50 5.11 -3.25 -11.64
N LEU A 51 4.48 -2.56 -10.68
CA LEU A 51 3.82 -3.20 -9.54
C LEU A 51 2.63 -4.07 -9.99
N ILE A 52 1.80 -3.56 -10.90
CA ILE A 52 0.64 -4.28 -11.45
C ILE A 52 1.09 -5.54 -12.18
N LEU A 53 2.13 -5.46 -13.02
CA LEU A 53 2.66 -6.61 -13.73
C LEU A 53 3.32 -7.63 -12.79
N THR A 54 3.93 -7.18 -11.70
CA THR A 54 4.43 -8.06 -10.64
C THR A 54 3.29 -8.78 -9.94
N MET A 55 2.22 -8.06 -9.59
CA MET A 55 1.00 -8.67 -9.05
C MET A 55 0.42 -9.71 -10.01
N LYS A 56 0.31 -9.38 -11.30
CA LYS A 56 -0.19 -10.30 -12.33
C LYS A 56 0.64 -11.58 -12.39
N ARG A 57 1.96 -11.49 -12.32
CA ARG A 57 2.85 -12.66 -12.34
C ARG A 57 2.62 -13.56 -11.13
N LEU A 58 2.54 -12.98 -9.94
CA LEU A 58 2.23 -13.73 -8.71
C LEU A 58 0.84 -14.36 -8.77
N GLN A 59 -0.18 -13.66 -9.30
CA GLN A 59 -1.51 -14.24 -9.49
C GLN A 59 -1.48 -15.42 -10.47
N MET A 60 -0.77 -15.28 -11.60
CA MET A 60 -0.61 -16.38 -12.57
C MET A 60 0.15 -17.58 -11.99
N ALA A 61 1.01 -17.35 -11.00
CA ALA A 61 1.69 -18.40 -10.25
C ALA A 61 0.82 -19.06 -9.15
N GLY A 62 -0.44 -18.63 -8.99
CA GLY A 62 -1.38 -19.21 -8.04
C GLY A 62 -1.54 -18.46 -6.74
N HIS A 63 -0.88 -17.31 -6.55
CA HIS A 63 -0.98 -16.51 -5.32
C HIS A 63 -2.13 -15.50 -5.37
N LYS A 64 -2.68 -15.15 -4.21
CA LYS A 64 -3.88 -14.31 -4.09
C LYS A 64 -3.55 -12.82 -3.91
N PRO A 65 -3.85 -11.96 -4.90
CA PRO A 65 -3.59 -10.52 -4.83
C PRO A 65 -4.71 -9.76 -4.10
N TYR A 66 -4.30 -8.86 -3.22
CA TYR A 66 -5.14 -7.80 -2.67
C TYR A 66 -4.66 -6.45 -3.23
N ALA A 67 -5.51 -5.80 -4.03
CA ALA A 67 -5.26 -4.44 -4.49
C ALA A 67 -5.76 -3.45 -3.42
N LEU A 68 -4.84 -2.91 -2.64
CA LEU A 68 -5.14 -1.99 -1.55
C LEU A 68 -5.19 -0.55 -2.04
N VAL A 69 -6.35 0.06 -2.00
CA VAL A 69 -6.50 1.49 -2.28
C VAL A 69 -6.32 2.29 -1.00
N GLY A 70 -5.44 3.28 -1.03
CA GLY A 70 -5.15 4.18 0.08
C GLY A 70 -6.23 5.27 0.24
N GLY A 71 -7.48 4.90 0.50
CA GLY A 71 -8.55 5.88 0.68
C GLY A 71 -8.34 6.77 1.90
N ALA A 72 -7.91 6.21 3.03
CA ALA A 72 -7.57 6.99 4.23
C ALA A 72 -6.31 7.83 4.02
N THR A 73 -5.23 7.23 3.49
CA THR A 73 -3.97 7.93 3.22
C THR A 73 -4.13 9.03 2.16
N GLY A 74 -5.01 8.82 1.18
CA GLY A 74 -5.37 9.85 0.19
C GLY A 74 -6.09 11.06 0.79
N LEU A 75 -6.87 10.87 1.86
CA LEU A 75 -7.51 11.97 2.60
C LEU A 75 -6.51 12.74 3.49
N ILE A 76 -5.54 12.04 4.05
CA ILE A 76 -4.48 12.63 4.88
C ILE A 76 -3.50 13.46 4.05
N GLY A 77 -3.35 13.12 2.75
CA GLY A 77 -2.44 13.84 1.87
C GLY A 77 -0.97 13.48 2.10
N ASP A 78 -0.68 12.21 2.38
CA ASP A 78 0.68 11.70 2.55
C ASP A 78 1.59 12.17 1.40
N PRO A 79 2.66 12.91 1.69
CA PRO A 79 3.53 13.47 0.66
C PRO A 79 4.49 12.45 0.04
N SER A 80 4.57 11.22 0.51
CA SER A 80 5.51 10.15 0.14
C SER A 80 6.61 10.58 -0.84
N PHE A 81 7.82 10.81 -0.34
CA PHE A 81 9.01 11.23 -1.11
C PHE A 81 8.92 12.64 -1.79
N LYS A 82 8.03 13.53 -1.33
CA LYS A 82 7.95 14.94 -1.78
C LYS A 82 8.28 15.90 -0.64
N ASP A 83 8.85 17.03 -0.98
CA ASP A 83 9.30 18.05 -0.02
C ASP A 83 8.16 18.84 0.64
N SER A 84 6.94 18.75 0.11
CA SER A 84 5.78 19.48 0.62
C SER A 84 4.57 18.58 0.84
N GLU A 85 3.77 18.91 1.85
CA GLU A 85 2.47 18.26 2.08
C GLU A 85 1.57 18.44 0.85
N ARG A 86 0.81 17.38 0.52
CA ARG A 86 -0.17 17.43 -0.57
C ARG A 86 -1.40 18.22 -0.12
N SER A 87 -2.07 18.85 -1.06
CA SER A 87 -3.40 19.43 -0.80
C SER A 87 -4.38 18.34 -0.38
N LEU A 88 -5.08 18.57 0.72
CA LEU A 88 -6.11 17.66 1.21
C LEU A 88 -7.22 17.53 0.17
N GLN A 89 -7.58 16.28 -0.13
CA GLN A 89 -8.66 15.96 -1.05
C GLN A 89 -9.97 15.72 -0.31
N THR A 90 -11.10 15.94 -1.00
CA THR A 90 -12.40 15.59 -0.43
C THR A 90 -12.65 14.07 -0.51
N LYS A 91 -13.48 13.55 0.40
CA LYS A 91 -13.88 12.14 0.40
C LYS A 91 -14.48 11.73 -0.96
N ASP A 92 -15.30 12.57 -1.58
CA ASP A 92 -15.91 12.32 -2.88
C ASP A 92 -14.87 12.18 -4.00
N THR A 93 -13.87 13.06 -4.00
CA THR A 93 -12.76 13.00 -4.95
C THR A 93 -11.97 11.70 -4.81
N VAL A 94 -11.58 11.34 -3.58
CA VAL A 94 -10.84 10.11 -3.29
C VAL A 94 -11.67 8.88 -3.67
N THR A 95 -12.94 8.84 -3.35
CA THR A 95 -13.85 7.74 -3.73
C THR A 95 -13.96 7.60 -5.25
N LYS A 96 -14.10 8.70 -5.99
CA LYS A 96 -14.15 8.69 -7.45
C LYS A 96 -12.86 8.19 -8.07
N TRP A 97 -11.70 8.62 -7.56
CA TRP A 97 -10.41 8.16 -8.05
C TRP A 97 -10.17 6.68 -7.72
N SER A 98 -10.56 6.24 -6.54
CA SER A 98 -10.49 4.81 -6.15
C SER A 98 -11.27 3.91 -7.12
N GLY A 99 -12.46 4.34 -7.56
CA GLY A 99 -13.23 3.64 -8.58
C GLY A 99 -12.52 3.56 -9.94
N LYS A 100 -11.85 4.66 -10.35
CA LYS A 100 -11.08 4.68 -11.60
C LYS A 100 -9.83 3.78 -11.53
N ILE A 101 -9.15 3.77 -10.40
CA ILE A 101 -8.00 2.88 -10.15
C ILE A 101 -8.45 1.42 -10.25
N ARG A 102 -9.59 1.07 -9.65
CA ARG A 102 -10.18 -0.26 -9.76
C ARG A 102 -10.37 -0.67 -11.22
N SER A 103 -11.04 0.16 -12.01
CA SER A 103 -11.28 -0.13 -13.44
C SER A 103 -10.01 -0.30 -14.26
N GLN A 104 -8.89 0.32 -13.84
CA GLN A 104 -7.59 0.11 -14.48
C GLN A 104 -6.98 -1.23 -14.08
N LEU A 105 -7.05 -1.60 -12.80
CA LEU A 105 -6.52 -2.86 -12.27
C LEU A 105 -7.26 -4.08 -12.83
N GLU A 106 -8.59 -3.98 -13.04
CA GLU A 106 -9.43 -5.03 -13.64
C GLU A 106 -9.00 -5.44 -15.06
N ARG A 107 -8.21 -4.61 -15.74
CA ARG A 107 -7.63 -4.95 -17.06
C ARG A 107 -6.44 -5.92 -16.97
N PHE A 108 -5.84 -6.04 -15.81
CA PHE A 108 -4.62 -6.82 -15.60
C PHE A 108 -4.85 -8.03 -14.69
N LEU A 109 -5.60 -7.85 -13.62
CA LEU A 109 -5.86 -8.87 -12.61
C LEU A 109 -7.21 -9.53 -12.85
N ASP A 110 -7.31 -10.81 -12.52
CA ASP A 110 -8.57 -11.53 -12.51
C ASP A 110 -9.25 -11.36 -11.15
N PHE A 111 -10.41 -10.71 -11.14
CA PHE A 111 -11.23 -10.46 -9.96
C PHE A 111 -12.42 -11.44 -9.84
N GLU A 112 -12.62 -12.31 -10.83
CA GLU A 112 -13.84 -13.12 -10.92
C GLU A 112 -13.58 -14.60 -10.71
N ASN A 113 -12.46 -15.12 -11.25
CA ASN A 113 -12.25 -16.55 -11.37
C ASN A 113 -11.14 -17.09 -10.45
N GLY A 114 -11.35 -18.33 -9.99
CA GLY A 114 -10.37 -19.08 -9.21
C GLY A 114 -10.35 -18.74 -7.72
N GLU A 115 -9.70 -19.59 -6.95
CA GLU A 115 -9.52 -19.39 -5.50
C GLU A 115 -8.59 -18.19 -5.21
N ASN A 116 -7.66 -17.92 -6.11
CA ASN A 116 -6.71 -16.81 -6.05
C ASN A 116 -7.18 -15.56 -6.81
N LYS A 117 -8.50 -15.41 -7.02
CA LYS A 117 -9.04 -14.18 -7.60
C LYS A 117 -8.63 -12.96 -6.78
N ALA A 118 -8.37 -11.86 -7.48
CA ALA A 118 -8.00 -10.60 -6.85
C ALA A 118 -9.13 -10.03 -6.00
N GLU A 119 -8.77 -9.37 -4.93
CA GLU A 119 -9.71 -8.60 -4.13
C GLU A 119 -9.27 -7.13 -4.06
N MET A 120 -10.25 -6.23 -4.16
CA MET A 120 -10.02 -4.81 -3.91
C MET A 120 -10.34 -4.50 -2.46
N THR A 121 -9.40 -3.91 -1.76
CA THR A 121 -9.62 -3.43 -0.39
C THR A 121 -9.30 -1.94 -0.29
N ASN A 122 -9.90 -1.24 0.66
CA ASN A 122 -9.71 0.18 0.88
C ASN A 122 -9.44 0.42 2.38
N ASN A 123 -8.29 0.97 2.69
CA ASN A 123 -7.91 1.22 4.08
C ASN A 123 -8.85 2.23 4.79
N TYR A 124 -9.57 3.06 4.05
CA TYR A 124 -10.60 3.94 4.63
C TYR A 124 -11.63 3.13 5.45
N ASN A 125 -12.04 1.96 4.96
CA ASN A 125 -13.04 1.12 5.63
C ASN A 125 -12.56 0.60 7.00
N TRP A 126 -11.26 0.56 7.23
CA TRP A 126 -10.70 0.13 8.52
C TRP A 126 -10.77 1.23 9.57
N PHE A 127 -10.71 2.50 9.13
CA PHE A 127 -10.60 3.66 10.01
C PHE A 127 -11.92 4.43 10.16
N GLU A 128 -12.89 4.28 9.26
CA GLU A 128 -14.11 5.10 9.27
C GLU A 128 -14.94 4.99 10.56
N ASN A 129 -14.84 3.84 11.25
CA ASN A 129 -15.54 3.59 12.52
C ASN A 129 -14.61 3.65 13.75
N LEU A 130 -13.33 3.92 13.56
CA LEU A 130 -12.36 4.03 14.65
C LEU A 130 -12.39 5.45 15.21
N THR A 131 -12.82 5.61 16.47
CA THR A 131 -12.79 6.92 17.10
C THR A 131 -11.36 7.32 17.45
N PHE A 132 -11.10 8.63 17.53
CA PHE A 132 -9.80 9.16 17.94
C PHE A 132 -9.34 8.63 19.31
N ILE A 133 -10.27 8.52 20.26
CA ILE A 133 -9.96 8.02 21.61
C ILE A 133 -9.61 6.53 21.56
N ASP A 134 -10.36 5.72 20.80
CA ASP A 134 -10.06 4.29 20.64
C ASP A 134 -8.70 4.09 19.97
N PHE A 135 -8.38 4.87 18.92
CA PHE A 135 -7.08 4.85 18.29
C PHE A 135 -5.94 5.15 19.27
N LEU A 136 -6.05 6.24 20.04
CA LEU A 136 -5.03 6.59 21.04
C LEU A 136 -4.87 5.52 22.12
N ARG A 137 -5.99 4.98 22.60
CA ARG A 137 -6.00 3.97 23.66
C ARG A 137 -5.42 2.63 23.21
N ASP A 138 -5.80 2.15 22.02
CA ASP A 138 -5.55 0.79 21.61
C ASP A 138 -4.33 0.65 20.68
N VAL A 139 -4.03 1.70 19.93
CA VAL A 139 -2.91 1.75 18.99
C VAL A 139 -1.82 2.72 19.48
N GLY A 140 -2.16 3.99 19.74
CA GLY A 140 -1.21 5.05 20.03
C GLY A 140 -0.30 4.76 21.22
N LYS A 141 -0.80 4.06 22.24
CA LYS A 141 0.01 3.65 23.40
C LYS A 141 1.21 2.76 23.08
N HIS A 142 1.21 2.09 21.93
CA HIS A 142 2.29 1.20 21.52
C HIS A 142 3.39 1.92 20.73
N PHE A 143 3.15 3.17 20.32
CA PHE A 143 4.10 3.99 19.57
C PHE A 143 4.68 5.09 20.44
N THR A 144 5.96 4.97 20.77
CA THR A 144 6.62 6.02 21.55
C THR A 144 7.04 7.19 20.65
N VAL A 145 7.02 8.41 21.20
CA VAL A 145 7.48 9.62 20.50
C VAL A 145 8.92 9.45 19.99
N ASN A 146 9.80 8.87 20.81
CA ASN A 146 11.18 8.63 20.41
C ASN A 146 11.30 7.71 19.19
N TYR A 147 10.48 6.66 19.13
CA TYR A 147 10.43 5.77 17.95
C TYR A 147 9.97 6.51 16.71
N MET A 148 8.91 7.30 16.81
CA MET A 148 8.38 8.06 15.68
C MET A 148 9.39 9.09 15.16
N ILE A 149 10.04 9.86 16.05
CA ILE A 149 11.08 10.84 15.69
C ILE A 149 12.32 10.17 15.06
N SER A 150 12.60 8.91 15.38
CA SER A 150 13.75 8.19 14.82
C SER A 150 13.59 7.80 13.35
N LYS A 151 12.37 7.82 12.80
CA LYS A 151 12.10 7.52 11.39
C LYS A 151 12.76 8.54 10.47
N ASP A 152 13.39 8.10 9.39
CA ASP A 152 14.08 8.99 8.44
C ASP A 152 13.10 9.95 7.74
N SER A 153 11.88 9.48 7.45
CA SER A 153 10.79 10.31 6.90
C SER A 153 10.38 11.46 7.81
N VAL A 154 10.39 11.24 9.12
CA VAL A 154 10.09 12.28 10.11
C VAL A 154 11.28 13.21 10.32
N LYS A 155 12.49 12.64 10.51
CA LYS A 155 13.73 13.42 10.70
C LYS A 155 13.97 14.44 9.60
N SER A 156 13.82 14.02 8.34
CA SER A 156 14.07 14.89 7.19
C SER A 156 13.16 16.12 7.13
N ARG A 157 12.03 16.09 7.85
CA ARG A 157 11.03 17.18 7.87
C ARG A 157 11.00 17.98 9.16
N MET A 158 11.71 17.55 10.21
CA MET A 158 11.69 18.26 11.49
C MET A 158 12.20 19.69 11.38
N GLU A 159 13.20 19.96 10.53
CA GLU A 159 13.77 21.29 10.34
C GLU A 159 12.82 22.24 9.59
N SER A 160 12.02 21.72 8.66
CA SER A 160 11.04 22.50 7.89
C SER A 160 9.67 22.58 8.57
N GLY A 161 9.47 21.83 9.65
CA GLY A 161 8.20 21.67 10.33
C GLY A 161 7.40 20.48 9.79
N ILE A 162 6.77 19.74 10.69
CA ILE A 162 5.92 18.62 10.36
C ILE A 162 4.56 18.80 11.04
N SER A 163 3.46 18.61 10.31
CA SER A 163 2.13 18.68 10.91
C SER A 163 1.85 17.45 11.80
N CYS A 164 0.96 17.64 12.79
CA CYS A 164 0.50 16.53 13.63
C CYS A 164 -0.14 15.42 12.78
N LEU A 165 -0.87 15.77 11.72
CA LEU A 165 -1.49 14.82 10.79
C LEU A 165 -0.44 13.95 10.10
N LEU A 166 0.60 14.57 9.55
CA LEU A 166 1.65 13.86 8.84
C LEU A 166 2.51 13.01 9.79
N TYR A 167 2.84 13.55 10.96
CA TYR A 167 3.59 12.84 11.99
C TYR A 167 2.89 11.55 12.45
N THR A 168 1.57 11.57 12.60
CA THR A 168 0.78 10.40 13.01
C THR A 168 0.49 9.42 11.88
N SER A 169 0.45 9.86 10.63
CA SER A 169 0.21 8.98 9.48
C SER A 169 1.44 8.17 9.04
N ASP A 170 2.63 8.64 9.40
CA ASP A 170 3.92 8.01 9.03
C ASP A 170 4.40 6.98 10.09
N ALA A 171 3.61 6.82 11.17
CA ALA A 171 3.84 5.84 12.23
C ALA A 171 3.27 4.47 11.85
#